data_4fdf442a703ee46efac296c94010e905
#
_entry.id   4fdf442a703ee46efac296c94010e905
#
_cell.length_a   1.000
_cell.length_b   1.000
_cell.length_c   1.000
_cell.angle_alpha   90.00
_cell.angle_beta   90.00
_cell.angle_gamma   90.00
#
_symmetry.space_group_name_H-M   'P 1'
#
loop_
_entity.id
_entity.type
_entity.pdbx_description
1 polymer ?
#
loop_
_entity_poly.entity_id
_entity_poly.type
_entity_poly.pdbx_seq_one_letter_code
_entity_poly.pdbx_strand_id
1 'polypeptide(L)' 'MELKRINASGALVALSADDLLTICNALNEVCNGLDIAEFATRMGVDREVALALLKDANAIYEKAAQHT' A
#
# COMPACT_ATOMS: atom_id res chain seq x y z
N MET A 1 7.05 8.67 6.53
CA MET A 1 6.90 7.33 7.16
C MET A 1 7.90 7.23 8.32
N GLU A 2 7.44 6.76 9.43
CA GLU A 2 8.29 6.63 10.62
C GLU A 2 8.15 5.24 11.21
N LEU A 3 9.27 4.57 11.43
CA LEU A 3 9.28 3.26 12.09
C LEU A 3 9.00 3.44 13.59
N LYS A 4 7.97 2.76 14.08
CA LYS A 4 7.61 2.79 15.50
C LYS A 4 8.14 1.57 16.24
N ARG A 5 8.05 0.38 15.64
CA ARG A 5 8.46 -0.86 16.29
C ARG A 5 8.67 -1.96 15.26
N ILE A 6 9.62 -2.85 15.53
CA ILE A 6 9.84 -4.07 14.75
C ILE A 6 9.61 -5.26 15.67
N ASN A 7 8.96 -6.30 15.13
CA ASN A 7 8.80 -7.58 15.81
C ASN A 7 8.83 -8.72 14.78
N ALA A 8 8.66 -9.94 15.23
CA ALA A 8 8.74 -11.12 14.37
C ALA A 8 7.66 -11.13 13.26
N SER A 9 6.55 -10.43 13.47
CA SER A 9 5.45 -10.38 12.48
C SER A 9 5.64 -9.27 11.45
N GLY A 10 6.57 -8.35 11.67
CA GLY A 10 6.79 -7.24 10.74
C GLY A 10 7.15 -5.94 11.45
N ALA A 11 6.68 -4.84 10.90
CA ALA A 11 6.97 -3.50 11.40
C ALA A 11 5.68 -2.70 11.61
N LEU A 12 5.65 -1.93 12.69
CA LEU A 12 4.61 -0.93 12.92
C LEU A 12 5.19 0.42 12.51
N VAL A 13 4.51 1.10 11.59
CA VAL A 13 4.98 2.39 11.06
C VAL A 13 3.87 3.43 11.12
N ALA A 14 4.26 4.69 11.28
CA ALA A 14 3.36 5.81 11.14
C ALA A 14 3.46 6.37 9.71
N LEU A 15 2.33 6.56 9.06
CA LEU A 15 2.24 7.10 7.70
C LEU A 15 1.39 8.36 7.73
N SER A 16 1.87 9.42 7.09
CA SER A 16 1.05 10.62 6.88
C SER A 16 -0.03 10.33 5.83
N ALA A 17 -1.01 11.22 5.70
CA ALA A 17 -2.01 11.11 4.64
C ALA A 17 -1.34 11.17 3.25
N ASP A 18 -0.31 12.01 3.10
CA ASP A 18 0.43 12.10 1.83
C ASP A 18 1.21 10.82 1.53
N ASP A 19 1.81 10.20 2.55
CA ASP A 19 2.47 8.89 2.39
C ASP A 19 1.46 7.85 1.89
N LEU A 20 0.29 7.80 2.52
CA LEU A 20 -0.77 6.86 2.16
C LEU A 20 -1.29 7.11 0.75
N LEU A 21 -1.47 8.37 0.37
CA LEU A 21 -1.91 8.72 -0.98
C LEU A 21 -0.91 8.23 -2.03
N THR A 22 0.37 8.43 -1.78
CA THR A 22 1.43 7.98 -2.69
C THR A 22 1.41 6.46 -2.83
N ILE A 23 1.29 5.74 -1.72
CA ILE A 23 1.22 4.28 -1.73
C ILE A 23 -0.01 3.80 -2.49
N CYS A 24 -1.17 4.40 -2.25
CA CYS A 24 -2.42 4.05 -2.95
C CYS A 24 -2.29 4.27 -4.45
N ASN A 25 -1.73 5.41 -4.86
CA ASN A 25 -1.56 5.73 -6.28
C ASN A 25 -0.57 4.77 -6.95
N ALA A 26 0.53 4.45 -6.27
CA ALA A 26 1.52 3.50 -6.80
C ALA A 26 0.92 2.11 -6.97
N LEU A 27 0.20 1.62 -5.96
CA LEU A 27 -0.46 0.31 -6.02
C LEU A 27 -1.55 0.28 -7.08
N ASN A 28 -2.33 1.35 -7.20
CA ASN A 28 -3.35 1.43 -8.23
C ASN A 28 -2.73 1.37 -9.63
N GLU A 29 -1.62 2.06 -9.83
CA GLU A 29 -0.94 2.06 -11.13
C GLU A 29 -0.45 0.66 -11.50
N VAL A 30 0.21 -0.06 -10.58
CA VAL A 30 0.74 -1.40 -10.89
C VAL A 30 -0.36 -2.46 -10.98
N CYS A 31 -1.47 -2.30 -10.26
CA CYS A 31 -2.56 -3.27 -10.28
C CYS A 31 -3.54 -3.05 -11.44
N ASN A 32 -3.81 -1.81 -11.80
CA ASN A 32 -4.91 -1.45 -12.72
C ASN A 32 -4.48 -0.61 -13.91
N GLY A 33 -3.41 0.17 -13.79
CA GLY A 33 -2.99 1.11 -14.82
C GLY A 33 -1.98 0.55 -15.80
N LEU A 34 -1.14 -0.38 -15.37
CA LEU A 34 -0.07 -0.95 -16.18
C LEU A 34 -0.33 -2.42 -16.46
N ASP A 35 0.08 -2.87 -17.65
CA ASP A 35 0.05 -4.29 -18.00
C ASP A 35 1.43 -4.86 -17.67
N ILE A 36 1.55 -5.46 -16.50
CA ILE A 36 2.83 -5.95 -16.00
C ILE A 36 2.92 -7.46 -16.22
N ALA A 37 3.84 -7.86 -17.11
CA ALA A 37 4.17 -9.27 -17.30
C ALA A 37 4.89 -9.78 -16.05
N GLU A 38 4.63 -11.04 -15.68
CA GLU A 38 5.25 -11.68 -14.53
C GLU A 38 5.08 -10.87 -13.24
N PHE A 39 3.84 -10.46 -12.98
CA PHE A 39 3.50 -9.58 -11.86
C PHE A 39 4.10 -10.07 -10.53
N ALA A 40 3.88 -11.35 -10.18
CA ALA A 40 4.33 -11.88 -8.90
C ALA A 40 5.86 -11.84 -8.77
N THR A 41 6.59 -12.08 -9.85
CA THR A 41 8.05 -12.04 -9.85
C THR A 41 8.55 -10.62 -9.58
N ARG A 42 7.92 -9.64 -10.23
CA ARG A 42 8.35 -8.23 -10.12
C ARG A 42 7.90 -7.58 -8.82
N MET A 43 6.69 -7.92 -8.36
CA MET A 43 6.11 -7.29 -7.18
C MET A 43 6.36 -8.08 -5.89
N GLY A 44 6.77 -9.33 -6.00
CA GLY A 44 6.99 -10.19 -4.84
C GLY A 44 5.73 -10.83 -4.29
N VAL A 45 4.56 -10.48 -4.82
CA VAL A 45 3.24 -11.04 -4.45
C VAL A 45 2.37 -11.12 -5.69
N ASP A 46 1.35 -11.99 -5.64
CA ASP A 46 0.35 -12.08 -6.70
C ASP A 46 -0.51 -10.80 -6.76
N ARG A 47 -1.12 -10.55 -7.92
CA ARG A 47 -1.98 -9.38 -8.12
C ARG A 47 -3.11 -9.29 -7.10
N GLU A 48 -3.73 -10.43 -6.74
CA GLU A 48 -4.80 -10.44 -5.74
C GLU A 48 -4.32 -9.95 -4.37
N VAL A 49 -3.09 -10.29 -3.98
CA VAL A 49 -2.50 -9.84 -2.73
C VAL A 49 -2.26 -8.33 -2.78
N ALA A 50 -1.72 -7.84 -3.89
CA ALA A 50 -1.48 -6.40 -4.07
C ALA A 50 -2.80 -5.61 -4.10
N LEU A 51 -3.86 -6.16 -4.73
CA LEU A 51 -5.17 -5.53 -4.75
C LEU A 51 -5.79 -5.46 -3.36
N ALA A 52 -5.63 -6.52 -2.55
CA ALA A 52 -6.10 -6.51 -1.17
C ALA A 52 -5.38 -5.45 -0.34
N LEU A 53 -4.08 -5.31 -0.53
CA LEU A 53 -3.30 -4.27 0.14
C LEU A 53 -3.74 -2.86 -0.29
N LEU A 54 -4.00 -2.68 -1.58
CA LEU A 54 -4.54 -1.41 -2.10
C LEU A 54 -5.87 -1.05 -1.45
N LYS A 55 -6.76 -2.02 -1.32
CA LYS A 55 -8.05 -1.82 -0.67
C LYS A 55 -7.88 -1.38 0.79
N ASP A 56 -7.00 -2.04 1.53
CA ASP A 56 -6.71 -1.69 2.92
C ASP A 56 -6.11 -0.29 3.01
N ALA A 57 -5.14 0.01 2.15
CA ALA A 57 -4.48 1.32 2.13
C ALA A 57 -5.47 2.45 1.81
N ASN A 58 -6.36 2.23 0.84
CA ASN A 58 -7.40 3.21 0.50
C ASN A 58 -8.34 3.48 1.68
N ALA A 59 -8.75 2.43 2.39
CA ALA A 59 -9.63 2.58 3.56
C ALA A 59 -8.96 3.40 4.66
N ILE A 60 -7.67 3.14 4.89
CA ILE A 60 -6.89 3.88 5.89
C ILE A 60 -6.70 5.32 5.44
N TYR A 61 -6.39 5.55 4.16
CA TYR A 61 -6.23 6.89 3.61
C TYR A 61 -7.50 7.73 3.80
N GLU A 62 -8.67 7.16 3.51
CA GLU A 62 -9.93 7.88 3.66
C GLU A 62 -10.15 8.33 5.10
N LYS A 63 -9.82 7.48 6.07
CA LYS A 63 -9.92 7.84 7.49
C LYS A 63 -8.91 8.91 7.87
N ALA A 64 -7.67 8.80 7.40
CA ALA A 64 -6.63 9.78 7.69
C ALA A 64 -6.97 11.15 7.09
N ALA A 65 -7.51 11.17 5.87
CA ALA A 65 -7.90 12.41 5.19
C ALA A 65 -9.05 13.14 5.92
N GLN A 66 -9.93 12.40 6.59
CA GLN A 66 -11.02 12.98 7.34
C GLN A 66 -10.56 13.69 8.62
N HIS A 67 -9.35 13.40 9.09
CA HIS A 67 -8.79 13.98 10.31
C HIS A 67 -7.86 15.16 10.02
N THR A 68 -7.73 15.56 8.80
CA THR A 68 -6.97 16.75 8.41
C THR A 68 -7.91 17.92 8.07
#